data_35f067b6652a697020e61b4bd6ef704f
#
_entry.id   35f067b6652a697020e61b4bd6ef704f
#
_cell.length_a   1.000
_cell.length_b   1.000
_cell.length_c   1.000
_cell.angle_alpha   90.00
_cell.angle_beta   90.00
_cell.angle_gamma   90.00
#
_symmetry.space_group_name_H-M   'P 1'
#
loop_
_entity.id
_entity.type
_entity.pdbx_description
1 polymer ?
#
loop_
_entity_poly.entity_id
_entity_poly.type
_entity_poly.pdbx_seq_one_letter_code
_entity_poly.pdbx_strand_id
1 'polypeptide(L)'
;SGRYYLADGRMASGVTKINGKYYFFQRSSSKSYRGKVYKSKWVKYNGRYYYASKSGVLAENGWKRIKTDGRFYYFYFKNLTAVTNKTGVEHNGTYGSLDGRGRFIEAGWVVVNNNRNYVRYIDPKTGKYVKNTTRWINGMQYRFNSRGYRVNDRTNEFRRSSYYLTCDRVNGVLTVYTDSTMRIPIKTIRVSVGKAGTETPTGTWTMHRAGRW
;
A
#
# COMPACT_ATOMS: atom_id res chain seq x y z
N SER A 1 1.93 19.82 30.16
CA SER A 1 1.04 18.65 30.20
C SER A 1 1.23 17.93 31.51
N GLY A 2 0.13 17.89 32.32
CA GLY A 2 0.13 17.30 33.65
C GLY A 2 0.30 15.78 33.63
N ARG A 3 0.77 15.25 34.74
CA ARG A 3 0.68 13.82 35.09
C ARG A 3 -0.71 13.57 35.67
N TYR A 4 -1.20 12.34 35.51
CA TYR A 4 -2.44 11.92 36.12
C TYR A 4 -2.16 10.86 37.19
N TYR A 5 -2.75 11.05 38.36
CA TYR A 5 -2.69 10.13 39.48
C TYR A 5 -4.07 9.48 39.70
N LEU A 6 -4.06 8.18 39.88
CA LEU A 6 -5.24 7.40 40.17
C LEU A 6 -5.73 7.66 41.62
N ALA A 7 -6.93 7.25 41.96
CA ALA A 7 -7.50 7.43 43.31
C ALA A 7 -6.64 6.80 44.42
N ASP A 8 -5.86 5.77 44.08
CA ASP A 8 -4.93 5.10 45.02
C ASP A 8 -3.53 5.80 45.10
N GLY A 9 -3.41 7.01 44.54
CA GLY A 9 -2.18 7.78 44.54
C GLY A 9 -1.12 7.34 43.50
N ARG A 10 -1.31 6.23 42.80
CA ARG A 10 -0.38 5.75 41.77
C ARG A 10 -0.48 6.61 40.49
N MET A 11 0.66 6.84 39.88
CA MET A 11 0.72 7.52 38.59
C MET A 11 0.14 6.64 37.48
N ALA A 12 -0.73 7.20 36.63
CA ALA A 12 -1.28 6.51 35.50
C ALA A 12 -0.18 6.08 34.51
N SER A 13 -0.26 4.88 33.97
CA SER A 13 0.76 4.26 33.11
C SER A 13 0.10 3.36 32.07
N GLY A 14 0.60 3.43 30.82
CA GLY A 14 0.04 2.63 29.73
C GLY A 14 -1.39 3.04 29.41
N VAL A 15 -2.22 2.08 28.98
CA VAL A 15 -3.64 2.32 28.69
C VAL A 15 -4.40 2.43 30.02
N THR A 16 -5.03 3.57 30.25
CA THR A 16 -5.77 3.85 31.50
C THR A 16 -7.13 4.48 31.14
N LYS A 17 -8.20 3.99 31.77
CA LYS A 17 -9.54 4.54 31.63
C LYS A 17 -9.77 5.62 32.68
N ILE A 18 -10.22 6.81 32.24
CA ILE A 18 -10.52 7.96 33.12
C ILE A 18 -11.82 8.55 32.62
N ASN A 19 -12.80 8.67 33.51
CA ASN A 19 -14.12 9.23 33.19
C ASN A 19 -14.72 8.65 31.90
N GLY A 20 -14.72 7.33 31.78
CA GLY A 20 -15.28 6.61 30.64
C GLY A 20 -14.41 6.60 29.36
N LYS A 21 -13.36 7.40 29.27
CA LYS A 21 -12.46 7.51 28.10
C LYS A 21 -11.12 6.87 28.34
N TYR A 22 -10.50 6.33 27.28
CA TYR A 22 -9.19 5.70 27.37
C TYR A 22 -8.08 6.65 26.91
N TYR A 23 -6.95 6.60 27.63
CA TYR A 23 -5.75 7.38 27.39
C TYR A 23 -4.52 6.47 27.41
N PHE A 24 -3.44 6.88 26.75
CA PHE A 24 -2.16 6.18 26.88
C PHE A 24 -1.15 7.08 27.58
N PHE A 25 -0.67 6.66 28.72
CA PHE A 25 0.35 7.35 29.51
C PHE A 25 1.73 6.77 29.27
N GLN A 26 2.73 7.65 29.19
CA GLN A 26 4.10 7.26 28.91
C GLN A 26 4.66 6.40 30.07
N ARG A 27 5.31 5.29 29.68
CA ARG A 27 5.92 4.32 30.58
C ARG A 27 7.46 4.49 30.68
N SER A 28 7.97 5.67 30.38
CA SER A 28 9.40 5.96 30.39
C SER A 28 10.02 5.75 31.78
N SER A 29 11.26 5.27 31.80
CA SER A 29 12.09 5.27 33.03
C SER A 29 12.48 6.70 33.43
N SER A 30 12.56 7.62 32.48
CA SER A 30 12.84 9.04 32.73
C SER A 30 11.70 9.70 33.50
N LYS A 31 12.01 10.29 34.65
CA LYS A 31 11.06 11.07 35.45
C LYS A 31 10.39 12.19 34.68
N SER A 32 11.07 12.77 33.68
CA SER A 32 10.54 13.87 32.86
C SER A 32 9.36 13.45 31.97
N TYR A 33 9.30 12.20 31.52
CA TYR A 33 8.32 11.70 30.56
C TYR A 33 7.28 10.76 31.19
N ARG A 34 7.63 10.06 32.27
CA ARG A 34 6.73 9.12 32.95
C ARG A 34 5.39 9.79 33.33
N GLY A 35 4.29 9.11 33.05
CA GLY A 35 2.95 9.56 33.41
C GLY A 35 2.41 10.73 32.58
N LYS A 36 3.11 11.18 31.54
CA LYS A 36 2.56 12.13 30.58
C LYS A 36 1.65 11.44 29.58
N VAL A 37 0.52 12.06 29.27
CA VAL A 37 -0.44 11.53 28.29
C VAL A 37 0.10 11.75 26.87
N TYR A 38 -0.03 10.77 26.00
CA TYR A 38 0.19 10.92 24.56
C TYR A 38 -0.95 11.74 23.95
N LYS A 39 -0.63 12.66 23.04
CA LYS A 39 -1.59 13.49 22.29
C LYS A 39 -1.17 13.58 20.84
N SER A 40 -2.13 13.60 19.90
CA SER A 40 -1.91 13.69 18.45
C SER A 40 -0.84 12.73 17.95
N LYS A 41 -0.81 11.48 18.44
CA LYS A 41 0.32 10.58 18.23
C LYS A 41 -0.09 9.11 18.12
N TRP A 42 0.61 8.40 17.26
CA TRP A 42 0.62 6.94 17.23
C TRP A 42 1.51 6.38 18.34
N VAL A 43 1.04 5.33 18.99
CA VAL A 43 1.77 4.60 20.02
C VAL A 43 1.79 3.14 19.63
N LYS A 44 2.98 2.57 19.46
CA LYS A 44 3.16 1.12 19.31
C LYS A 44 3.52 0.53 20.67
N TYR A 45 2.70 -0.40 21.13
CA TYR A 45 2.92 -1.06 22.41
C TYR A 45 2.47 -2.52 22.33
N ASN A 46 3.31 -3.45 22.75
CA ASN A 46 3.10 -4.90 22.66
C ASN A 46 2.60 -5.34 21.27
N GLY A 47 3.28 -4.85 20.21
CA GLY A 47 2.95 -5.17 18.82
C GLY A 47 1.66 -4.52 18.28
N ARG A 48 0.90 -3.81 19.11
CA ARG A 48 -0.37 -3.16 18.74
C ARG A 48 -0.19 -1.67 18.52
N TYR A 49 -1.01 -1.08 17.66
CA TYR A 49 -0.99 0.35 17.35
C TYR A 49 -2.21 1.04 17.96
N TYR A 50 -1.96 2.08 18.74
CA TYR A 50 -2.94 2.97 19.34
C TYR A 50 -2.81 4.36 18.73
N TYR A 51 -3.90 5.09 18.64
CA TYR A 51 -3.87 6.49 18.24
C TYR A 51 -4.49 7.38 19.29
N ALA A 52 -3.71 8.31 19.82
CA ALA A 52 -4.17 9.34 20.74
C ALA A 52 -4.56 10.60 19.95
N SER A 53 -5.78 11.07 20.11
CA SER A 53 -6.31 12.29 19.51
C SER A 53 -5.61 13.56 20.05
N LYS A 54 -5.99 14.72 19.54
CA LYS A 54 -5.52 16.01 20.06
C LYS A 54 -5.82 16.21 21.56
N SER A 55 -6.95 15.70 22.03
CA SER A 55 -7.30 15.70 23.45
C SER A 55 -6.59 14.62 24.27
N GLY A 56 -5.92 13.67 23.64
CA GLY A 56 -5.26 12.52 24.26
C GLY A 56 -6.15 11.28 24.35
N VAL A 57 -7.44 11.38 24.02
CA VAL A 57 -8.36 10.23 24.03
C VAL A 57 -7.96 9.26 22.94
N LEU A 58 -7.87 7.97 23.27
CA LEU A 58 -7.57 6.91 22.31
C LEU A 58 -8.76 6.66 21.37
N ALA A 59 -8.45 6.35 20.13
CA ALA A 59 -9.43 5.81 19.18
C ALA A 59 -9.85 4.40 19.65
N GLU A 60 -11.16 4.17 19.83
CA GLU A 60 -11.65 2.92 20.41
C GLU A 60 -12.11 1.93 19.36
N ASN A 61 -13.12 2.31 18.57
CA ASN A 61 -13.75 1.46 17.57
C ASN A 61 -14.13 2.24 16.33
N GLY A 62 -14.29 1.50 15.23
CA GLY A 62 -14.75 2.03 13.94
C GLY A 62 -13.68 2.73 13.12
N TRP A 63 -14.13 3.31 12.02
CA TRP A 63 -13.26 4.01 11.07
C TRP A 63 -12.85 5.37 11.60
N LYS A 64 -11.57 5.71 11.41
CA LYS A 64 -11.01 7.03 11.71
C LYS A 64 -10.14 7.49 10.55
N ARG A 65 -10.33 8.74 10.12
CA ARG A 65 -9.47 9.42 9.14
C ARG A 65 -8.37 10.15 9.90
N ILE A 66 -7.13 9.72 9.72
CA ILE A 66 -5.97 10.23 10.47
C ILE A 66 -4.90 10.67 9.49
N LYS A 67 -4.32 11.86 9.74
CA LYS A 67 -3.16 12.35 8.99
C LYS A 67 -1.90 11.69 9.52
N THR A 68 -1.15 11.03 8.64
CA THR A 68 0.16 10.44 8.94
C THR A 68 1.07 10.59 7.72
N ASP A 69 2.35 10.84 7.93
CA ASP A 69 3.33 11.07 6.86
C ASP A 69 2.87 12.12 5.83
N GLY A 70 2.24 13.21 6.31
CA GLY A 70 1.75 14.31 5.47
C GLY A 70 0.43 14.05 4.73
N ARG A 71 -0.11 12.83 4.75
CA ARG A 71 -1.32 12.42 4.02
C ARG A 71 -2.39 11.89 4.96
N PHE A 72 -3.66 11.96 4.53
CA PHE A 72 -4.78 11.35 5.22
C PHE A 72 -4.98 9.92 4.76
N TYR A 73 -5.16 9.01 5.74
CA TYR A 73 -5.54 7.62 5.53
C TYR A 73 -6.71 7.25 6.42
N TYR A 74 -7.48 6.24 6.04
CA TYR A 74 -8.47 5.63 6.89
C TYR A 74 -7.86 4.45 7.64
N PHE A 75 -8.24 4.32 8.93
CA PHE A 75 -7.84 3.26 9.83
C PHE A 75 -9.08 2.70 10.52
N TYR A 76 -9.15 1.40 10.67
CA TYR A 76 -10.21 0.76 11.43
C TYR A 76 -9.68 0.33 12.79
N PHE A 77 -10.36 0.79 13.84
CA PHE A 77 -10.03 0.44 15.22
C PHE A 77 -11.02 -0.58 15.75
N LYS A 78 -10.50 -1.53 16.55
CA LYS A 78 -11.28 -2.48 17.33
C LYS A 78 -10.60 -2.62 18.69
N ASN A 79 -11.38 -2.40 19.76
CA ASN A 79 -10.88 -2.48 21.13
C ASN A 79 -9.59 -1.67 21.33
N LEU A 80 -9.64 -0.37 21.04
CA LEU A 80 -8.56 0.63 21.17
C LEU A 80 -7.39 0.46 20.20
N THR A 81 -7.32 -0.60 19.44
CA THR A 81 -6.17 -0.86 18.57
C THR A 81 -6.53 -0.81 17.10
N ALA A 82 -5.62 -0.28 16.29
CA ALA A 82 -5.77 -0.32 14.85
C ALA A 82 -5.65 -1.78 14.35
N VAL A 83 -6.61 -2.20 13.55
CA VAL A 83 -6.57 -3.49 12.85
C VAL A 83 -5.54 -3.40 11.74
N THR A 84 -4.64 -4.36 11.66
CA THR A 84 -3.56 -4.41 10.66
C THR A 84 -3.58 -5.71 9.87
N ASN A 85 -2.97 -5.73 8.70
CA ASN A 85 -2.79 -6.92 7.85
C ASN A 85 -4.09 -7.68 7.55
N LYS A 86 -5.21 -6.99 7.39
CA LYS A 86 -6.51 -7.59 7.11
C LYS A 86 -6.93 -7.31 5.67
N THR A 87 -7.37 -8.34 4.96
CA THR A 87 -7.91 -8.25 3.60
C THR A 87 -9.43 -8.40 3.60
N GLY A 88 -10.09 -7.99 2.51
CA GLY A 88 -11.55 -8.09 2.38
C GLY A 88 -12.28 -7.17 3.36
N VAL A 89 -11.79 -5.96 3.50
CA VAL A 89 -12.37 -4.94 4.37
C VAL A 89 -13.13 -3.95 3.50
N GLU A 90 -14.34 -3.63 3.90
CA GLU A 90 -15.17 -2.62 3.24
C GLU A 90 -15.12 -1.29 4.00
N HIS A 91 -15.03 -0.20 3.25
CA HIS A 91 -15.17 1.16 3.75
C HIS A 91 -15.89 2.02 2.73
N ASN A 92 -17.05 2.57 3.10
CA ASN A 92 -17.90 3.41 2.24
C ASN A 92 -18.20 2.78 0.87
N GLY A 93 -18.61 1.50 0.86
CA GLY A 93 -18.95 0.77 -0.37
C GLY A 93 -17.75 0.31 -1.21
N THR A 94 -16.52 0.60 -0.79
CA THR A 94 -15.30 0.20 -1.49
C THR A 94 -14.58 -0.89 -0.73
N TYR A 95 -14.26 -1.99 -1.41
CA TYR A 95 -13.43 -3.05 -0.83
C TYR A 95 -11.95 -2.70 -0.89
N GLY A 96 -11.19 -3.23 0.05
CA GLY A 96 -9.76 -3.02 0.14
C GLY A 96 -9.09 -3.90 1.19
N SER A 97 -7.91 -3.47 1.62
CA SER A 97 -7.10 -4.16 2.63
C SER A 97 -6.54 -3.17 3.63
N LEU A 98 -6.34 -3.60 4.87
CA LEU A 98 -5.55 -2.87 5.87
C LEU A 98 -4.10 -3.38 5.82
N ASP A 99 -3.16 -2.48 5.63
CA ASP A 99 -1.72 -2.81 5.57
C ASP A 99 -1.13 -3.10 6.96
N GLY A 100 0.19 -3.34 7.03
CA GLY A 100 0.90 -3.62 8.28
C GLY A 100 0.92 -2.46 9.29
N ARG A 101 0.55 -1.25 8.86
CA ARG A 101 0.38 -0.07 9.73
C ARG A 101 -1.10 0.23 10.00
N GLY A 102 -2.04 -0.56 9.44
CA GLY A 102 -3.48 -0.38 9.56
C GLY A 102 -4.09 0.63 8.59
N ARG A 103 -3.33 1.13 7.60
CA ARG A 103 -3.84 2.05 6.58
C ARG A 103 -4.74 1.29 5.62
N PHE A 104 -5.92 1.84 5.34
CA PHE A 104 -6.80 1.29 4.31
C PHE A 104 -6.22 1.57 2.93
N ILE A 105 -6.05 0.51 2.16
CA ILE A 105 -5.60 0.51 0.77
C ILE A 105 -6.77 0.02 -0.07
N GLU A 106 -7.30 0.90 -0.90
CA GLU A 106 -8.42 0.59 -1.79
C GLU A 106 -8.06 -0.49 -2.81
N ALA A 107 -9.08 -1.18 -3.33
CA ALA A 107 -8.94 -2.15 -4.39
C ALA A 107 -8.34 -1.53 -5.67
N GLY A 108 -7.65 -2.36 -6.44
CA GLY A 108 -6.96 -1.94 -7.66
C GLY A 108 -5.46 -2.19 -7.61
N TRP A 109 -4.73 -1.46 -8.43
CA TRP A 109 -3.27 -1.60 -8.53
C TRP A 109 -2.55 -0.91 -7.37
N VAL A 110 -1.65 -1.63 -6.71
CA VAL A 110 -0.87 -1.15 -5.57
C VAL A 110 0.62 -1.26 -5.86
N VAL A 111 1.30 -0.13 -5.92
CA VAL A 111 2.77 -0.05 -6.02
C VAL A 111 3.35 -0.19 -4.61
N VAL A 112 4.21 -1.18 -4.40
CA VAL A 112 4.80 -1.47 -3.10
C VAL A 112 6.12 -0.71 -2.95
N ASN A 113 6.28 0.02 -1.85
CA ASN A 113 7.49 0.79 -1.51
C ASN A 113 7.96 1.76 -2.62
N ASN A 114 7.01 2.37 -3.35
CA ASN A 114 7.29 3.24 -4.51
C ASN A 114 8.13 2.57 -5.61
N ASN A 115 8.25 1.26 -5.61
CA ASN A 115 8.98 0.51 -6.63
C ASN A 115 8.00 -0.10 -7.63
N ARG A 116 7.96 0.45 -8.85
CA ARG A 116 7.07 0.01 -9.94
C ARG A 116 7.32 -1.44 -10.41
N ASN A 117 8.41 -2.07 -10.01
CA ASN A 117 8.67 -3.48 -10.27
C ASN A 117 7.89 -4.39 -9.30
N TYR A 118 7.47 -3.86 -8.14
CA TYR A 118 6.72 -4.59 -7.13
C TYR A 118 5.28 -4.09 -7.08
N VAL A 119 4.47 -4.55 -8.03
CA VAL A 119 3.07 -4.17 -8.16
C VAL A 119 2.18 -5.34 -7.76
N ARG A 120 1.15 -5.06 -6.97
CA ARG A 120 0.10 -6.01 -6.57
C ARG A 120 -1.24 -5.52 -7.10
N TYR A 121 -2.22 -6.41 -7.08
CA TYR A 121 -3.59 -6.05 -7.38
C TYR A 121 -4.52 -6.55 -6.27
N ILE A 122 -5.36 -5.66 -5.77
CA ILE A 122 -6.44 -5.99 -4.84
C ILE A 122 -7.72 -6.13 -5.68
N ASP A 123 -8.33 -7.30 -5.64
CA ASP A 123 -9.56 -7.59 -6.35
C ASP A 123 -10.71 -6.72 -5.78
N PRO A 124 -11.37 -5.89 -6.61
CA PRO A 124 -12.41 -4.98 -6.13
C PRO A 124 -13.68 -5.66 -5.62
N LYS A 125 -13.90 -6.94 -5.96
CA LYS A 125 -15.05 -7.71 -5.47
C LYS A 125 -14.82 -8.32 -4.10
N THR A 126 -13.56 -8.63 -3.77
CA THR A 126 -13.24 -9.39 -2.56
C THR A 126 -12.35 -8.64 -1.58
N GLY A 127 -11.74 -7.53 -2.00
CA GLY A 127 -10.74 -6.79 -1.22
C GLY A 127 -9.49 -7.59 -0.88
N LYS A 128 -9.24 -8.70 -1.59
CA LYS A 128 -8.09 -9.58 -1.37
C LYS A 128 -7.03 -9.37 -2.44
N TYR A 129 -5.77 -9.55 -2.06
CA TYR A 129 -4.69 -9.58 -3.05
C TYR A 129 -4.82 -10.80 -3.97
N VAL A 130 -4.74 -10.55 -5.28
CA VAL A 130 -4.64 -11.61 -6.29
C VAL A 130 -3.26 -12.26 -6.18
N LYS A 131 -3.22 -13.59 -6.05
CA LYS A 131 -1.99 -14.36 -5.84
C LYS A 131 -2.02 -15.65 -6.63
N ASN A 132 -0.84 -16.13 -7.06
CA ASN A 132 -0.59 -17.42 -7.69
C ASN A 132 -1.61 -17.75 -8.79
N THR A 133 -1.94 -16.80 -9.63
CA THR A 133 -2.95 -16.97 -10.68
C THR A 133 -2.72 -15.98 -11.83
N THR A 134 -3.40 -16.27 -12.93
CA THR A 134 -3.53 -15.35 -14.06
C THR A 134 -4.92 -14.71 -14.02
N ARG A 135 -4.99 -13.41 -14.26
CA ARG A 135 -6.24 -12.61 -14.23
C ARG A 135 -6.32 -11.66 -15.41
N TRP A 136 -7.52 -11.53 -15.92
CA TRP A 136 -7.89 -10.45 -16.83
C TRP A 136 -8.30 -9.24 -16.03
N ILE A 137 -7.66 -8.10 -16.29
CA ILE A 137 -7.91 -6.81 -15.61
C ILE A 137 -7.95 -5.74 -16.69
N ASN A 138 -9.09 -5.07 -16.83
CA ASN A 138 -9.30 -4.04 -17.86
C ASN A 138 -8.88 -4.49 -19.27
N GLY A 139 -9.24 -5.71 -19.66
CA GLY A 139 -8.96 -6.25 -20.99
C GLY A 139 -7.53 -6.74 -21.20
N MET A 140 -6.65 -6.68 -20.20
CA MET A 140 -5.28 -7.19 -20.25
C MET A 140 -5.08 -8.37 -19.29
N GLN A 141 -4.29 -9.35 -19.71
CA GLN A 141 -3.98 -10.52 -18.91
C GLN A 141 -2.70 -10.32 -18.11
N TYR A 142 -2.80 -10.46 -16.80
CA TYR A 142 -1.65 -10.39 -15.88
C TYR A 142 -1.48 -11.68 -15.09
N ARG A 143 -0.23 -12.05 -14.82
CA ARG A 143 0.13 -13.16 -13.94
C ARG A 143 0.63 -12.61 -12.60
N PHE A 144 0.22 -13.27 -11.51
CA PHE A 144 0.65 -12.95 -10.14
C PHE A 144 1.33 -14.17 -9.53
N ASN A 145 2.47 -13.94 -8.88
CA ASN A 145 3.21 -14.98 -8.17
C ASN A 145 2.56 -15.31 -6.81
N SER A 146 3.12 -16.27 -6.08
CA SER A 146 2.62 -16.70 -4.76
C SER A 146 2.62 -15.58 -3.72
N ARG A 147 3.51 -14.59 -3.84
CA ARG A 147 3.54 -13.40 -2.97
C ARG A 147 2.55 -12.31 -3.41
N GLY A 148 1.83 -12.52 -4.52
CA GLY A 148 0.88 -11.57 -5.10
C GLY A 148 1.51 -10.43 -5.90
N TYR A 149 2.78 -10.51 -6.25
CA TYR A 149 3.39 -9.54 -7.15
C TYR A 149 3.09 -9.88 -8.61
N ARG A 150 2.81 -8.85 -9.40
CA ARG A 150 2.72 -8.99 -10.85
C ARG A 150 4.05 -9.51 -11.40
N VAL A 151 3.99 -10.54 -12.21
CA VAL A 151 5.15 -11.09 -12.93
C VAL A 151 5.43 -10.18 -14.14
N ASN A 152 6.59 -9.53 -14.14
CA ASN A 152 6.97 -8.55 -15.16
C ASN A 152 7.70 -9.17 -16.36
N ASP A 153 8.21 -10.41 -16.22
CA ASP A 153 8.84 -11.17 -17.29
C ASP A 153 8.19 -12.55 -17.39
N ARG A 154 7.53 -12.80 -18.51
CA ARG A 154 6.80 -14.03 -18.83
C ARG A 154 7.33 -14.66 -20.14
N THR A 155 8.54 -14.29 -20.55
CA THR A 155 9.13 -14.79 -21.81
C THR A 155 9.26 -16.29 -21.85
N ASN A 156 9.44 -16.94 -20.68
CA ASN A 156 9.48 -18.40 -20.59
C ASN A 156 8.11 -19.06 -20.82
N GLU A 157 7.00 -18.31 -20.61
CA GLU A 157 5.63 -18.83 -20.82
C GLU A 157 5.20 -18.68 -22.29
N PHE A 158 5.77 -17.72 -23.01
CA PHE A 158 5.36 -17.34 -24.36
C PHE A 158 6.59 -17.25 -25.29
N ARG A 159 6.87 -18.35 -26.01
CA ARG A 159 7.85 -18.37 -27.10
C ARG A 159 7.12 -18.26 -28.42
N ARG A 160 7.38 -17.22 -29.20
CA ARG A 160 6.74 -16.93 -30.48
C ARG A 160 7.77 -16.52 -31.53
N SER A 161 7.42 -16.63 -32.78
CA SER A 161 8.24 -16.17 -33.92
C SER A 161 8.21 -14.64 -34.06
N SER A 162 7.16 -14.00 -33.58
CA SER A 162 6.99 -12.55 -33.62
C SER A 162 6.30 -12.03 -32.37
N TYR A 163 6.57 -10.77 -32.05
CA TYR A 163 6.00 -10.04 -30.92
C TYR A 163 5.56 -8.65 -31.34
N TYR A 164 4.63 -8.08 -30.60
CA TYR A 164 4.25 -6.67 -30.71
C TYR A 164 4.85 -5.88 -29.57
N LEU A 165 5.29 -4.66 -29.86
CA LEU A 165 5.94 -3.79 -28.90
C LEU A 165 5.24 -2.43 -28.85
N THR A 166 5.11 -1.87 -27.65
CA THR A 166 4.74 -0.47 -27.46
C THR A 166 5.81 0.23 -26.66
N CYS A 167 6.12 1.48 -27.01
CA CYS A 167 7.02 2.33 -26.26
C CYS A 167 6.25 3.54 -25.71
N ASP A 168 6.12 3.58 -24.39
CA ASP A 168 5.64 4.76 -23.70
C ASP A 168 6.80 5.74 -23.51
N ARG A 169 6.82 6.80 -24.31
CA ARG A 169 7.87 7.82 -24.31
C ARG A 169 7.86 8.67 -23.03
N VAL A 170 6.70 8.88 -22.44
CA VAL A 170 6.56 9.72 -21.23
C VAL A 170 7.19 9.02 -20.02
N ASN A 171 6.96 7.71 -19.90
CA ASN A 171 7.45 6.93 -18.79
C ASN A 171 8.74 6.16 -19.08
N GLY A 172 9.26 6.19 -20.31
CA GLY A 172 10.44 5.43 -20.74
C GLY A 172 10.24 3.92 -20.56
N VAL A 173 9.11 3.39 -21.06
CA VAL A 173 8.74 1.99 -20.86
C VAL A 173 8.42 1.33 -22.21
N LEU A 174 9.17 0.29 -22.52
CA LEU A 174 8.88 -0.62 -23.63
C LEU A 174 8.09 -1.82 -23.06
N THR A 175 6.95 -2.14 -23.68
CA THR A 175 6.16 -3.33 -23.35
C THR A 175 6.11 -4.26 -24.54
N VAL A 176 6.43 -5.54 -24.32
CA VAL A 176 6.35 -6.62 -25.31
C VAL A 176 5.08 -7.39 -25.09
N TYR A 177 4.33 -7.66 -26.17
CA TYR A 177 3.06 -8.39 -26.16
C TYR A 177 3.14 -9.64 -27.04
N THR A 178 2.24 -10.59 -26.79
CA THR A 178 2.13 -11.84 -27.57
C THR A 178 1.69 -11.61 -29.01
N ASP A 179 0.87 -10.58 -29.26
CA ASP A 179 0.21 -10.35 -30.55
C ASP A 179 -0.31 -8.91 -30.70
N SER A 180 -0.87 -8.60 -31.88
CA SER A 180 -1.41 -7.27 -32.23
C SER A 180 -2.59 -6.81 -31.38
N THR A 181 -3.25 -7.70 -30.67
CA THR A 181 -4.34 -7.30 -29.74
C THR A 181 -3.81 -6.59 -28.52
N MET A 182 -2.51 -6.71 -28.22
CA MET A 182 -1.81 -6.11 -27.08
C MET A 182 -2.45 -6.40 -25.73
N ARG A 183 -3.14 -7.55 -25.63
CA ARG A 183 -3.87 -7.94 -24.41
C ARG A 183 -3.02 -8.74 -23.42
N ILE A 184 -1.92 -9.33 -23.87
CA ILE A 184 -1.06 -10.19 -23.03
C ILE A 184 0.35 -9.61 -23.01
N PRO A 185 0.64 -8.69 -22.06
CA PRO A 185 1.99 -8.20 -21.84
C PRO A 185 2.87 -9.32 -21.25
N ILE A 186 4.00 -9.58 -21.87
CA ILE A 186 4.93 -10.64 -21.45
C ILE A 186 6.21 -10.10 -20.84
N LYS A 187 6.64 -8.89 -21.23
CA LYS A 187 7.81 -8.24 -20.66
C LYS A 187 7.67 -6.73 -20.69
N THR A 188 8.19 -6.09 -19.64
CA THR A 188 8.27 -4.63 -19.55
C THR A 188 9.72 -4.25 -19.28
N ILE A 189 10.28 -3.36 -20.08
CA ILE A 189 11.68 -2.96 -20.05
C ILE A 189 11.74 -1.43 -19.89
N ARG A 190 12.62 -0.94 -19.03
CA ARG A 190 12.96 0.47 -18.98
C ARG A 190 13.87 0.81 -20.16
N VAL A 191 13.55 1.87 -20.87
CA VAL A 191 14.31 2.35 -22.01
C VAL A 191 14.59 3.84 -21.87
N SER A 192 15.70 4.27 -22.43
CA SER A 192 15.97 5.69 -22.64
C SER A 192 15.14 6.17 -23.82
N VAL A 193 14.54 7.34 -23.67
CA VAL A 193 13.82 8.05 -24.73
C VAL A 193 14.58 9.34 -25.06
N GLY A 194 14.41 9.86 -26.26
CA GLY A 194 15.06 11.09 -26.69
C GLY A 194 14.75 12.26 -25.74
N LYS A 195 15.72 13.12 -25.52
CA LYS A 195 15.59 14.39 -24.81
C LYS A 195 14.96 15.47 -25.69
N ALA A 196 14.62 16.60 -25.10
CA ALA A 196 14.12 17.76 -25.83
C ALA A 196 15.06 18.14 -27.01
N GLY A 197 14.49 18.29 -28.19
CA GLY A 197 15.21 18.55 -29.46
C GLY A 197 15.72 17.30 -30.17
N THR A 198 15.68 16.12 -29.53
CA THR A 198 16.04 14.83 -30.15
C THR A 198 15.06 13.74 -29.68
N GLU A 199 13.77 14.05 -29.73
CA GLU A 199 12.73 13.17 -29.23
C GLU A 199 12.69 11.86 -30.02
N THR A 200 12.40 10.77 -29.32
CA THR A 200 12.08 9.49 -29.97
C THR A 200 10.86 9.68 -30.89
N PRO A 201 10.97 9.38 -32.20
CA PRO A 201 9.88 9.55 -33.13
C PRO A 201 8.60 8.82 -32.68
N THR A 202 7.45 9.34 -33.09
CA THR A 202 6.15 8.66 -32.94
C THR A 202 5.77 7.98 -34.23
N GLY A 203 5.17 6.80 -34.13
CA GLY A 203 4.68 6.05 -35.28
C GLY A 203 4.65 4.56 -35.02
N THR A 204 4.30 3.81 -36.04
CA THR A 204 4.32 2.34 -36.04
C THR A 204 5.35 1.87 -37.03
N TRP A 205 6.21 0.97 -36.59
CA TRP A 205 7.28 0.41 -37.40
C TRP A 205 7.32 -1.10 -37.34
N THR A 206 7.76 -1.74 -38.38
CA THR A 206 8.05 -3.17 -38.38
C THR A 206 9.56 -3.37 -38.19
N MET A 207 9.93 -4.15 -37.17
CA MET A 207 11.31 -4.54 -36.95
C MET A 207 11.64 -5.77 -37.81
N HIS A 208 12.47 -5.62 -38.81
CA HIS A 208 12.85 -6.70 -39.74
C HIS A 208 14.07 -7.52 -39.27
N ARG A 209 14.88 -6.99 -38.37
CA ARG A 209 16.08 -7.67 -37.88
C ARG A 209 16.50 -7.13 -36.50
N ALA A 210 16.78 -8.04 -35.56
CA ALA A 210 17.48 -7.69 -34.34
C ALA A 210 18.98 -7.91 -34.56
N GLY A 211 19.76 -6.85 -34.64
CA GLY A 211 21.23 -6.93 -34.63
C GLY A 211 21.72 -7.10 -33.17
N ARG A 212 22.76 -7.92 -32.98
CA ARG A 212 23.59 -7.81 -31.77
C ARG A 212 24.61 -6.68 -32.05
N TRP A 213 24.68 -5.74 -31.14
CA TRP A 213 25.75 -4.75 -31.05
C TRP A 213 26.87 -5.29 -30.20
#